data_5a58e25cce3fac9da03bbfc1555d3a2d
#
_entry.id   5a58e25cce3fac9da03bbfc1555d3a2d
#
_cell.length_a   1.000
_cell.length_b   1.000
_cell.length_c   1.000
_cell.angle_alpha   90.00
_cell.angle_beta   90.00
_cell.angle_gamma   90.00
#
_symmetry.space_group_name_H-M   'P 1'
#
loop_
_entity.id
_entity.type
_entity.pdbx_description
1 polymer ?
#
loop_
_entity_poly.entity_id
_entity_poly.type
_entity_poly.pdbx_seq_one_letter_code
_entity_poly.pdbx_strand_id
1 'polypeptide(L)'
;MKKKLLATLLTVAMVTASLAGCGSKAETPAEAPAGTEASGETTTESDEPYVAMIALGFSHQFWQAVKQGAEEAAADYGVRITFEGPETETQVDKQVDMLKTALGNKPVAVCMAAIDTESVAGILQEAKAGGVKVVGFDAGVGDAEADTKCTTDSLAAGAIAAEHAAELLGGKGKVAVIGYSQTTIDSVQRNQGFTDKLASDYPDIEVVDIQYGDGDHLKSAEIAKAMVQANPDLDLIYTNNEGSCIGAYNGLKEINKLDDVKLIGFDSSAAMKEAIRNGEIAGAITQDPVGMGYKSIEAAVKLVNGEEVDNFIDTGCYWYDATNMDDEKIAPLLYD
;
A
#
# COMPACT_ATOMS: atom_id res chain seq x y z
N MET A 1 -6.18 -2.41 -60.17
CA MET A 1 -6.99 -1.32 -60.76
C MET A 1 -7.20 -0.29 -59.66
N LYS A 2 -6.40 0.77 -59.67
CA LYS A 2 -6.71 2.18 -60.00
C LYS A 2 -7.70 2.83 -59.00
N LYS A 3 -7.10 3.70 -58.11
CA LYS A 3 -7.32 5.19 -58.01
C LYS A 3 -8.55 5.58 -57.16
N LYS A 4 -8.57 6.61 -56.30
CA LYS A 4 -7.92 7.95 -56.30
C LYS A 4 -7.99 8.61 -54.90
N LEU A 5 -6.96 9.44 -54.65
CA LEU A 5 -6.89 10.54 -53.67
C LEU A 5 -8.08 11.55 -53.83
N LEU A 6 -8.43 12.22 -52.75
CA LEU A 6 -8.76 13.64 -52.77
C LEU A 6 -8.35 14.33 -51.46
N ALA A 7 -7.41 15.24 -51.58
CA ALA A 7 -7.02 16.23 -50.58
C ALA A 7 -7.89 17.49 -50.77
N THR A 8 -8.26 18.18 -49.72
CA THR A 8 -8.77 19.55 -49.81
C THR A 8 -8.16 20.39 -48.68
N LEU A 9 -7.26 21.30 -49.10
CA LEU A 9 -6.79 22.49 -48.38
C LEU A 9 -7.88 23.59 -48.46
N LEU A 10 -8.02 24.40 -47.39
CA LEU A 10 -8.47 25.80 -47.50
C LEU A 10 -7.91 26.61 -46.30
N THR A 11 -6.95 27.37 -46.53
CA THR A 11 -6.47 28.78 -46.50
C THR A 11 -7.28 29.78 -45.67
N VAL A 12 -6.61 30.36 -44.66
CA VAL A 12 -6.25 31.77 -44.35
C VAL A 12 -7.26 32.86 -44.61
N ALA A 13 -7.55 33.67 -43.59
CA ALA A 13 -7.78 35.12 -43.71
C ALA A 13 -7.36 35.87 -42.44
N MET A 14 -6.27 36.63 -42.49
CA MET A 14 -5.92 37.78 -41.66
C MET A 14 -6.84 38.94 -41.97
N VAL A 15 -7.27 39.68 -40.98
CA VAL A 15 -7.70 41.08 -41.14
C VAL A 15 -7.06 41.94 -40.05
N THR A 16 -6.16 42.78 -40.51
CA THR A 16 -5.61 43.95 -39.82
C THR A 16 -6.50 45.17 -40.10
N ALA A 17 -6.79 45.96 -39.09
CA ALA A 17 -7.20 47.36 -39.31
C ALA A 17 -6.66 48.26 -38.20
N SER A 18 -5.84 49.18 -38.59
CA SER A 18 -5.19 50.26 -37.86
C SER A 18 -5.96 51.60 -38.04
N LEU A 19 -5.51 52.58 -37.23
CA LEU A 19 -5.66 54.04 -37.36
C LEU A 19 -6.84 54.67 -36.59
N ALA A 20 -6.73 55.66 -35.83
CA ALA A 20 -5.83 56.77 -35.47
C ALA A 20 -6.76 57.89 -34.98
N GLY A 21 -6.37 58.68 -34.01
CA GLY A 21 -7.10 59.86 -33.58
C GLY A 21 -6.38 60.62 -32.46
N CYS A 22 -5.69 61.67 -32.81
CA CYS A 22 -4.98 62.65 -32.00
C CYS A 22 -5.85 63.40 -30.99
N GLY A 23 -5.18 63.87 -29.90
CA GLY A 23 -5.69 64.95 -29.04
C GLY A 23 -4.76 65.24 -27.86
N SER A 24 -3.86 66.19 -28.06
CA SER A 24 -2.89 66.76 -27.09
C SER A 24 -3.53 67.47 -25.90
N LYS A 25 -2.93 67.33 -24.72
CA LYS A 25 -2.52 68.46 -23.84
C LYS A 25 -1.57 67.97 -22.77
N ALA A 26 -0.46 68.69 -22.69
CA ALA A 26 0.58 68.58 -21.69
C ALA A 26 0.15 69.22 -20.39
N GLU A 27 0.53 68.62 -19.28
CA GLU A 27 0.91 69.30 -18.04
C GLU A 27 1.85 68.38 -17.20
N THR A 28 2.85 69.01 -16.65
CA THR A 28 4.11 68.55 -16.06
C THR A 28 3.95 68.15 -14.57
N PRO A 29 4.97 67.65 -13.89
CA PRO A 29 4.98 66.37 -13.15
C PRO A 29 4.74 66.54 -11.65
N ALA A 30 4.20 65.52 -11.04
CA ALA A 30 4.21 65.38 -9.58
C ALA A 30 4.88 64.07 -9.18
N GLU A 31 5.69 64.21 -8.15
CA GLU A 31 6.55 63.28 -7.47
C GLU A 31 6.03 61.84 -7.33
N ALA A 32 6.96 60.91 -7.47
CA ALA A 32 6.80 59.51 -7.09
C ALA A 32 6.83 59.37 -5.56
N PRO A 33 5.95 58.59 -4.94
CA PRO A 33 6.22 58.01 -3.63
C PRO A 33 7.02 56.71 -3.80
N ALA A 34 8.01 56.64 -2.92
CA ALA A 34 8.95 55.54 -2.77
C ALA A 34 8.32 54.19 -2.56
N GLY A 35 9.02 53.20 -3.09
CA GLY A 35 9.22 51.86 -2.62
C GLY A 35 8.06 51.16 -1.89
N THR A 36 7.33 50.30 -2.60
CA THR A 36 6.71 49.12 -1.98
C THR A 36 7.78 48.04 -2.04
N GLU A 37 8.44 47.83 -0.89
CA GLU A 37 9.26 46.64 -0.66
C GLU A 37 8.35 45.43 -0.88
N ALA A 38 8.74 44.62 -1.84
CA ALA A 38 8.22 43.25 -1.96
C ALA A 38 8.60 42.53 -0.65
N SER A 39 7.62 42.35 0.21
CA SER A 39 7.74 41.42 1.31
C SER A 39 7.97 40.04 0.69
N GLY A 40 9.23 39.62 0.68
CA GLY A 40 9.56 38.23 0.48
C GLY A 40 8.77 37.45 1.55
N GLU A 41 7.86 36.61 1.11
CA GLU A 41 7.38 35.51 1.95
C GLU A 41 8.60 34.67 2.30
N THR A 42 9.16 34.95 3.45
CA THR A 42 9.99 34.01 4.18
C THR A 42 9.01 32.87 4.53
N THR A 43 9.06 31.79 3.79
CA THR A 43 8.57 30.50 4.28
C THR A 43 9.37 30.25 5.55
N THR A 44 8.77 30.54 6.70
CA THR A 44 9.24 30.01 7.98
C THR A 44 9.21 28.50 7.83
N GLU A 45 10.40 27.85 7.70
CA GLU A 45 10.50 26.43 8.01
C GLU A 45 9.82 26.27 9.38
N SER A 46 8.77 25.48 9.43
CA SER A 46 8.13 25.15 10.70
C SER A 46 9.19 24.44 11.54
N ASP A 47 9.39 24.88 12.79
CA ASP A 47 10.30 24.23 13.76
C ASP A 47 9.81 22.82 14.16
N GLU A 48 8.75 22.33 13.55
CA GLU A 48 8.16 21.01 13.81
C GLU A 48 9.08 19.91 13.27
N PRO A 49 9.38 18.88 14.09
CA PRO A 49 10.15 17.72 13.63
C PRO A 49 9.48 17.07 12.42
N TYR A 50 10.27 16.71 11.42
CA TYR A 50 9.76 16.11 10.18
C TYR A 50 10.03 14.62 10.13
N VAL A 51 8.99 13.81 9.95
CA VAL A 51 9.07 12.36 9.74
C VAL A 51 8.60 12.03 8.31
N ALA A 52 9.42 11.32 7.56
CA ALA A 52 9.05 10.84 6.23
C ALA A 52 8.49 9.42 6.32
N MET A 53 7.30 9.17 5.80
CA MET A 53 6.77 7.82 5.60
C MET A 53 6.78 7.43 4.14
N ILE A 54 7.29 6.23 3.85
CA ILE A 54 7.38 5.70 2.49
C ILE A 54 6.76 4.31 2.46
N ALA A 55 5.60 4.21 1.81
CA ALA A 55 4.78 3.02 1.65
C ALA A 55 5.24 2.17 0.45
N LEU A 56 4.79 0.91 0.39
CA LEU A 56 4.98 0.05 -0.79
C LEU A 56 4.29 0.60 -2.04
N GLY A 57 3.12 1.22 -1.88
CA GLY A 57 2.34 1.72 -3.00
C GLY A 57 1.11 2.51 -2.57
N PHE A 58 0.26 2.83 -3.56
CA PHE A 58 -1.03 3.49 -3.35
C PHE A 58 -2.20 2.81 -4.08
N SER A 59 -1.98 1.64 -4.68
CA SER A 59 -3.00 0.93 -5.45
C SER A 59 -4.11 0.32 -4.58
N HIS A 60 -3.88 0.12 -3.28
CA HIS A 60 -4.80 -0.54 -2.36
C HIS A 60 -5.34 0.43 -1.30
N GLN A 61 -6.57 0.17 -0.82
CA GLN A 61 -7.24 0.96 0.22
C GLN A 61 -6.49 0.90 1.56
N PHE A 62 -5.78 -0.20 1.81
CA PHE A 62 -4.91 -0.39 2.96
C PHE A 62 -4.02 0.83 3.24
N TRP A 63 -3.37 1.39 2.21
CA TRP A 63 -2.45 2.52 2.36
C TRP A 63 -3.12 3.82 2.78
N GLN A 64 -4.41 4.00 2.43
CA GLN A 64 -5.18 5.16 2.88
C GLN A 64 -5.49 5.06 4.38
N ALA A 65 -5.78 3.85 4.88
CA ALA A 65 -6.01 3.61 6.29
C ALA A 65 -4.71 3.78 7.12
N VAL A 66 -3.56 3.28 6.62
CA VAL A 66 -2.25 3.53 7.25
C VAL A 66 -1.95 5.02 7.32
N LYS A 67 -2.19 5.75 6.22
CA LYS A 67 -1.99 7.20 6.16
C LYS A 67 -2.86 7.94 7.18
N GLN A 68 -4.13 7.55 7.31
CA GLN A 68 -5.04 8.13 8.31
C GLN A 68 -4.44 8.02 9.72
N GLY A 69 -4.02 6.83 10.14
CA GLY A 69 -3.42 6.64 11.46
C GLY A 69 -2.13 7.43 11.65
N ALA A 70 -1.31 7.54 10.61
CA ALA A 70 -0.09 8.35 10.66
C ALA A 70 -0.40 9.85 10.81
N GLU A 71 -1.42 10.38 10.12
CA GLU A 71 -1.86 11.77 10.22
C GLU A 71 -2.46 12.07 11.61
N GLU A 72 -3.21 11.14 12.20
CA GLU A 72 -3.73 11.25 13.56
C GLU A 72 -2.57 11.32 14.58
N ALA A 73 -1.60 10.42 14.50
CA ALA A 73 -0.42 10.45 15.37
C ALA A 73 0.42 11.73 15.17
N ALA A 74 0.58 12.18 13.93
CA ALA A 74 1.32 13.40 13.63
C ALA A 74 0.69 14.61 14.32
N ALA A 75 -0.64 14.70 14.33
CA ALA A 75 -1.37 15.76 15.04
C ALA A 75 -1.20 15.66 16.57
N ASP A 76 -1.28 14.44 17.13
CA ASP A 76 -1.17 14.21 18.57
C ASP A 76 0.24 14.50 19.10
N TYR A 77 1.28 14.18 18.33
CA TYR A 77 2.68 14.37 18.71
C TYR A 77 3.30 15.68 18.23
N GLY A 78 2.58 16.50 17.46
CA GLY A 78 3.06 17.78 16.94
C GLY A 78 4.25 17.62 16.01
N VAL A 79 4.20 16.69 15.08
CA VAL A 79 5.22 16.46 14.07
C VAL A 79 4.62 16.65 12.67
N ARG A 80 5.43 17.11 11.75
CA ARG A 80 5.07 17.18 10.34
C ARG A 80 5.42 15.85 9.67
N ILE A 81 4.53 15.31 8.86
CA ILE A 81 4.80 14.11 8.09
C ILE A 81 4.65 14.34 6.57
N THR A 82 5.34 13.51 5.78
CA THR A 82 4.94 13.17 4.42
C THR A 82 4.60 11.69 4.37
N PHE A 83 3.59 11.33 3.58
CA PHE A 83 3.24 9.94 3.30
C PHE A 83 3.26 9.75 1.79
N GLU A 84 4.26 9.02 1.31
CA GLU A 84 4.51 8.84 -0.11
C GLU A 84 4.68 7.35 -0.44
N GLY A 85 4.45 6.98 -1.68
CA GLY A 85 4.69 5.64 -2.21
C GLY A 85 4.57 5.64 -3.73
N PRO A 86 5.14 4.65 -4.41
CA PRO A 86 4.96 4.48 -5.84
C PRO A 86 3.51 4.11 -6.18
N GLU A 87 3.15 4.17 -7.44
CA GLU A 87 1.81 3.82 -7.91
C GLU A 87 1.47 2.34 -7.65
N THR A 88 2.45 1.46 -7.84
CA THR A 88 2.31 0.02 -7.63
C THR A 88 3.43 -0.54 -6.76
N GLU A 89 3.16 -1.66 -6.10
CA GLU A 89 4.05 -2.36 -5.17
C GLU A 89 5.20 -3.13 -5.85
N THR A 90 5.47 -2.83 -7.11
CA THR A 90 6.56 -3.43 -7.92
C THR A 90 7.60 -2.42 -8.39
N GLN A 91 7.40 -1.14 -8.11
CA GLN A 91 8.23 -0.04 -8.62
C GLN A 91 9.42 0.27 -7.69
N VAL A 92 10.34 -0.68 -7.53
CA VAL A 92 11.50 -0.60 -6.63
C VAL A 92 12.33 0.66 -6.87
N ASP A 93 12.75 0.91 -8.12
CA ASP A 93 13.60 2.07 -8.45
C ASP A 93 12.94 3.40 -8.06
N LYS A 94 11.62 3.51 -8.29
CA LYS A 94 10.86 4.71 -7.94
C LYS A 94 10.78 4.91 -6.42
N GLN A 95 10.59 3.83 -5.66
CA GLN A 95 10.60 3.89 -4.20
C GLN A 95 11.97 4.30 -3.66
N VAL A 96 13.06 3.78 -4.22
CA VAL A 96 14.44 4.18 -3.90
C VAL A 96 14.66 5.68 -4.14
N ASP A 97 14.17 6.22 -5.24
CA ASP A 97 14.29 7.65 -5.54
C ASP A 97 13.44 8.52 -4.59
N MET A 98 12.25 8.04 -4.18
CA MET A 98 11.44 8.68 -3.16
C MET A 98 12.16 8.72 -1.81
N LEU A 99 12.77 7.61 -1.38
CA LEU A 99 13.57 7.56 -0.15
C LEU A 99 14.72 8.58 -0.17
N LYS A 100 15.50 8.64 -1.27
CA LYS A 100 16.58 9.63 -1.42
C LYS A 100 16.07 11.06 -1.36
N THR A 101 14.93 11.33 -2.00
CA THR A 101 14.30 12.66 -1.98
C THR A 101 13.85 13.03 -0.57
N ALA A 102 13.19 12.10 0.13
CA ALA A 102 12.75 12.30 1.50
C ALA A 102 13.94 12.59 2.44
N LEU A 103 15.04 11.84 2.34
CA LEU A 103 16.26 12.06 3.12
C LEU A 103 16.91 13.41 2.78
N GLY A 104 16.83 13.87 1.52
CA GLY A 104 17.29 15.20 1.12
C GLY A 104 16.58 16.34 1.84
N ASN A 105 15.34 16.13 2.31
CA ASN A 105 14.55 17.05 3.11
C ASN A 105 14.87 17.00 4.62
N LYS A 106 15.91 16.24 5.01
CA LYS A 106 16.45 16.14 6.37
C LYS A 106 15.41 15.76 7.43
N PRO A 107 14.74 14.62 7.30
CA PRO A 107 13.82 14.15 8.33
C PRO A 107 14.57 13.76 9.60
N VAL A 108 13.92 13.87 10.76
CA VAL A 108 14.44 13.34 12.03
C VAL A 108 14.25 11.82 12.11
N ALA A 109 13.27 11.28 11.38
CA ALA A 109 13.02 9.85 11.25
C ALA A 109 12.43 9.51 9.87
N VAL A 110 12.66 8.27 9.43
CA VAL A 110 12.04 7.65 8.25
C VAL A 110 11.27 6.43 8.71
N CYS A 111 9.98 6.37 8.38
CA CYS A 111 9.19 5.15 8.45
C CYS A 111 9.13 4.53 7.06
N MET A 112 9.51 3.26 6.92
CA MET A 112 9.69 2.62 5.62
C MET A 112 9.05 1.23 5.55
N ALA A 113 8.22 1.02 4.53
CA ALA A 113 7.78 -0.28 4.06
C ALA A 113 8.50 -0.56 2.72
N ALA A 114 9.49 -1.43 2.71
CA ALA A 114 10.34 -1.63 1.54
C ALA A 114 9.77 -2.68 0.58
N ILE A 115 9.65 -2.34 -0.71
CA ILE A 115 9.34 -3.31 -1.77
C ILE A 115 10.47 -4.34 -1.88
N ASP A 116 11.72 -3.88 -1.79
CA ASP A 116 12.91 -4.68 -1.78
C ASP A 116 13.89 -4.15 -0.72
N THR A 117 14.14 -4.95 0.30
CA THR A 117 14.94 -4.53 1.46
C THR A 117 16.41 -4.32 1.12
N GLU A 118 16.96 -5.11 0.18
CA GLU A 118 18.36 -4.99 -0.23
C GLU A 118 18.63 -3.67 -0.96
N SER A 119 17.68 -3.22 -1.80
CA SER A 119 17.79 -1.99 -2.56
C SER A 119 17.83 -0.72 -1.70
N VAL A 120 17.28 -0.76 -0.49
CA VAL A 120 17.22 0.39 0.44
C VAL A 120 18.23 0.29 1.59
N ALA A 121 18.79 -0.90 1.85
CA ALA A 121 19.63 -1.16 3.02
C ALA A 121 20.79 -0.18 3.19
N GLY A 122 21.61 0.02 2.16
CA GLY A 122 22.74 0.94 2.22
C GLY A 122 22.34 2.39 2.47
N ILE A 123 21.22 2.82 1.89
CA ILE A 123 20.71 4.18 2.05
C ILE A 123 20.21 4.41 3.49
N LEU A 124 19.51 3.42 4.05
CA LEU A 124 19.01 3.49 5.43
C LEU A 124 20.15 3.44 6.45
N GLN A 125 21.20 2.64 6.20
CA GLN A 125 22.41 2.59 7.04
C GLN A 125 23.14 3.93 7.06
N GLU A 126 23.28 4.60 5.91
CA GLU A 126 23.85 5.95 5.82
C GLU A 126 22.97 6.97 6.57
N ALA A 127 21.66 6.88 6.44
CA ALA A 127 20.73 7.75 7.16
C ALA A 127 20.86 7.59 8.70
N LYS A 128 20.90 6.34 9.19
CA LYS A 128 21.16 6.04 10.61
C LYS A 128 22.49 6.58 11.10
N ALA A 129 23.56 6.40 10.33
CA ALA A 129 24.87 6.96 10.65
C ALA A 129 24.84 8.50 10.73
N GLY A 130 23.95 9.13 9.97
CA GLY A 130 23.65 10.58 10.03
C GLY A 130 22.73 10.99 11.19
N GLY A 131 22.24 10.06 12.01
CA GLY A 131 21.36 10.32 13.16
C GLY A 131 19.85 10.25 12.88
N VAL A 132 19.45 9.92 11.66
CA VAL A 132 18.04 9.70 11.29
C VAL A 132 17.56 8.39 11.91
N LYS A 133 16.40 8.38 12.58
CA LYS A 133 15.79 7.16 13.11
C LYS A 133 15.07 6.40 12.00
N VAL A 134 15.07 5.07 12.07
CA VAL A 134 14.45 4.20 11.05
C VAL A 134 13.43 3.29 11.71
N VAL A 135 12.17 3.45 11.32
CA VAL A 135 11.04 2.60 11.73
C VAL A 135 10.59 1.79 10.53
N GLY A 136 10.67 0.47 10.61
CA GLY A 136 10.00 -0.41 9.65
C GLY A 136 8.49 -0.44 9.92
N PHE A 137 7.65 -0.41 8.89
CA PHE A 137 6.22 -0.67 9.05
C PHE A 137 5.71 -1.57 7.93
N ASP A 138 4.61 -2.28 8.14
CA ASP A 138 4.05 -3.26 7.20
C ASP A 138 5.09 -4.31 6.79
N ALA A 139 5.52 -4.34 5.52
CA ALA A 139 6.61 -5.20 5.06
C ALA A 139 7.96 -4.91 5.76
N GLY A 140 8.10 -3.70 6.30
CA GLY A 140 9.28 -3.29 7.05
C GLY A 140 10.53 -3.10 6.20
N VAL A 141 11.66 -3.16 6.89
CA VAL A 141 13.02 -3.14 6.34
C VAL A 141 13.84 -4.23 7.02
N GLY A 142 15.07 -4.45 6.60
CA GLY A 142 15.97 -5.42 7.25
C GLY A 142 16.19 -5.11 8.73
N ASP A 143 16.44 -6.15 9.55
CA ASP A 143 16.62 -6.00 10.99
C ASP A 143 17.84 -5.12 11.36
N ALA A 144 18.86 -5.09 10.51
CA ALA A 144 20.04 -4.26 10.72
C ALA A 144 19.77 -2.77 10.47
N GLU A 145 18.80 -2.45 9.62
CA GLU A 145 18.43 -1.09 9.24
C GLU A 145 17.42 -0.48 10.22
N ALA A 146 16.46 -1.27 10.72
CA ALA A 146 15.43 -0.79 11.62
C ALA A 146 15.98 -0.44 13.02
N ASP A 147 15.44 0.60 13.66
CA ASP A 147 15.53 0.83 15.10
C ASP A 147 14.36 0.13 15.81
N THR A 148 13.21 0.01 15.14
CA THR A 148 12.04 -0.78 15.54
C THR A 148 11.21 -1.11 14.31
N LYS A 149 10.27 -2.07 14.45
CA LYS A 149 9.27 -2.41 13.43
C LYS A 149 7.86 -2.41 14.02
N CYS A 150 6.93 -1.71 13.34
CA CYS A 150 5.49 -1.68 13.66
C CYS A 150 4.75 -2.43 12.56
N THR A 151 4.47 -3.71 12.76
CA THR A 151 3.91 -4.57 11.71
C THR A 151 3.08 -5.71 12.30
N THR A 152 2.32 -6.37 11.46
CA THR A 152 1.62 -7.61 11.77
C THR A 152 2.61 -8.77 11.88
N ASP A 153 2.39 -9.71 12.82
CA ASP A 153 3.04 -11.01 12.79
C ASP A 153 2.52 -11.82 11.59
N SER A 154 3.23 -11.70 10.47
CA SER A 154 2.82 -12.30 9.20
C SER A 154 2.88 -13.83 9.19
N LEU A 155 3.76 -14.46 9.99
CA LEU A 155 3.76 -15.91 10.18
C LEU A 155 2.50 -16.37 10.91
N ALA A 156 2.16 -15.71 12.01
CA ALA A 156 0.93 -15.99 12.76
C ALA A 156 -0.31 -15.75 11.91
N ALA A 157 -0.35 -14.66 11.14
CA ALA A 157 -1.47 -14.34 10.25
C ALA A 157 -1.71 -15.44 9.19
N GLY A 158 -0.63 -15.94 8.57
CA GLY A 158 -0.69 -17.07 7.65
C GLY A 158 -1.18 -18.35 8.31
N ALA A 159 -0.74 -18.62 9.54
CA ALA A 159 -1.19 -19.78 10.32
C ALA A 159 -2.68 -19.71 10.66
N ILE A 160 -3.20 -18.52 11.02
CA ILE A 160 -4.65 -18.30 11.26
C ILE A 160 -5.44 -18.59 9.96
N ALA A 161 -4.98 -18.11 8.81
CA ALA A 161 -5.63 -18.40 7.53
C ALA A 161 -5.68 -19.91 7.23
N ALA A 162 -4.61 -20.65 7.58
CA ALA A 162 -4.57 -22.10 7.42
C ALA A 162 -5.55 -22.85 8.34
N GLU A 163 -5.73 -22.41 9.58
CA GLU A 163 -6.72 -22.96 10.51
C GLU A 163 -8.13 -22.81 9.94
N HIS A 164 -8.49 -21.63 9.45
CA HIS A 164 -9.80 -21.41 8.84
C HIS A 164 -9.97 -22.15 7.49
N ALA A 165 -8.89 -22.29 6.70
CA ALA A 165 -8.94 -23.13 5.51
C ALA A 165 -9.26 -24.58 5.88
N ALA A 166 -8.62 -25.12 6.93
CA ALA A 166 -8.87 -26.47 7.40
C ALA A 166 -10.30 -26.65 7.95
N GLU A 167 -10.83 -25.67 8.68
CA GLU A 167 -12.23 -25.68 9.14
C GLU A 167 -13.20 -25.71 7.95
N LEU A 168 -13.01 -24.85 6.97
CA LEU A 168 -13.84 -24.74 5.77
C LEU A 168 -13.84 -26.02 4.93
N LEU A 169 -12.72 -26.76 4.92
CA LEU A 169 -12.53 -27.99 4.16
C LEU A 169 -12.82 -29.27 4.97
N GLY A 170 -13.09 -29.15 6.27
CA GLY A 170 -13.27 -30.30 7.15
C GLY A 170 -11.99 -31.13 7.29
N GLY A 171 -10.83 -30.48 7.23
CA GLY A 171 -9.51 -31.06 7.49
C GLY A 171 -8.87 -31.81 6.31
N LYS A 172 -9.42 -31.80 5.11
CA LYS A 172 -8.87 -32.47 3.91
C LYS A 172 -9.26 -31.76 2.62
N GLY A 173 -8.41 -31.82 1.60
CA GLY A 173 -8.70 -31.24 0.29
C GLY A 173 -7.46 -30.68 -0.38
N LYS A 174 -7.67 -29.94 -1.47
CA LYS A 174 -6.62 -29.31 -2.27
C LYS A 174 -6.72 -27.81 -2.19
N VAL A 175 -5.61 -27.16 -1.87
CA VAL A 175 -5.53 -25.70 -1.77
C VAL A 175 -4.45 -25.17 -2.69
N ALA A 176 -4.67 -23.96 -3.23
CA ALA A 176 -3.65 -23.20 -3.95
C ALA A 176 -3.43 -21.84 -3.26
N VAL A 177 -2.29 -21.23 -3.50
CA VAL A 177 -1.91 -19.94 -2.90
C VAL A 177 -1.58 -18.93 -4.00
N ILE A 178 -2.16 -17.73 -3.92
CA ILE A 178 -1.76 -16.59 -4.73
C ILE A 178 -1.12 -15.56 -3.81
N GLY A 179 0.22 -15.55 -3.77
CA GLY A 179 1.00 -14.54 -3.08
C GLY A 179 1.14 -13.27 -3.92
N TYR A 180 1.38 -12.13 -3.27
CA TYR A 180 1.62 -10.91 -4.02
C TYR A 180 3.10 -10.70 -4.38
N SER A 181 4.04 -11.17 -3.57
CA SER A 181 5.48 -10.99 -3.82
C SER A 181 6.29 -12.23 -3.38
N GLN A 182 7.37 -12.50 -4.10
CA GLN A 182 8.34 -13.55 -3.74
C GLN A 182 9.46 -13.03 -2.83
N THR A 183 9.61 -11.73 -2.70
CA THR A 183 10.76 -11.09 -2.05
C THR A 183 10.38 -10.21 -0.88
N THR A 184 9.16 -9.70 -0.84
CA THR A 184 8.66 -8.88 0.26
C THR A 184 8.46 -9.75 1.50
N ILE A 185 9.00 -9.32 2.63
CA ILE A 185 9.11 -10.14 3.85
C ILE A 185 7.76 -10.68 4.31
N ASP A 186 6.75 -9.82 4.39
CA ASP A 186 5.41 -10.20 4.86
C ASP A 186 4.71 -11.18 3.91
N SER A 187 4.83 -11.01 2.58
CA SER A 187 4.27 -11.96 1.61
C SER A 187 4.87 -13.35 1.77
N VAL A 188 6.20 -13.41 1.91
CA VAL A 188 6.91 -14.68 2.13
C VAL A 188 6.47 -15.32 3.44
N GLN A 189 6.39 -14.55 4.53
CA GLN A 189 5.99 -15.04 5.85
C GLN A 189 4.52 -15.47 5.91
N ARG A 190 3.59 -14.74 5.29
CA ARG A 190 2.17 -15.14 5.20
C ARG A 190 2.01 -16.48 4.48
N ASN A 191 2.72 -16.68 3.36
CA ASN A 191 2.71 -17.96 2.65
C ASN A 191 3.36 -19.07 3.48
N GLN A 192 4.49 -18.78 4.14
CA GLN A 192 5.18 -19.74 4.98
C GLN A 192 4.31 -20.17 6.16
N GLY A 193 3.73 -19.21 6.90
CA GLY A 193 2.84 -19.50 8.02
C GLY A 193 1.65 -20.37 7.62
N PHE A 194 1.06 -20.09 6.44
CA PHE A 194 -0.03 -20.89 5.89
C PHE A 194 0.40 -22.31 5.55
N THR A 195 1.48 -22.46 4.81
CA THR A 195 1.93 -23.79 4.33
C THR A 195 2.50 -24.64 5.47
N ASP A 196 3.29 -24.07 6.38
CA ASP A 196 3.86 -24.78 7.52
C ASP A 196 2.78 -25.27 8.48
N LYS A 197 1.74 -24.46 8.75
CA LYS A 197 0.61 -24.84 9.59
C LYS A 197 -0.19 -25.96 8.98
N LEU A 198 -0.48 -25.91 7.67
CA LEU A 198 -1.15 -27.01 6.98
C LEU A 198 -0.32 -28.30 7.04
N ALA A 199 0.96 -28.19 6.73
CA ALA A 199 1.84 -29.37 6.72
C ALA A 199 1.98 -30.04 8.10
N SER A 200 1.98 -29.24 9.20
CA SER A 200 2.13 -29.76 10.56
C SER A 200 0.84 -30.33 11.13
N ASP A 201 -0.28 -29.61 10.99
CA ASP A 201 -1.50 -29.87 11.74
C ASP A 201 -2.62 -30.49 10.88
N TYR A 202 -2.57 -30.32 9.56
CA TYR A 202 -3.60 -30.75 8.62
C TYR A 202 -3.02 -31.49 7.40
N PRO A 203 -2.29 -32.60 7.59
CA PRO A 203 -1.53 -33.29 6.53
C PRO A 203 -2.40 -33.86 5.40
N ASP A 204 -3.72 -33.96 5.57
CA ASP A 204 -4.67 -34.38 4.54
C ASP A 204 -5.12 -33.21 3.62
N ILE A 205 -4.60 -31.97 3.85
CA ILE A 205 -4.77 -30.83 2.97
C ILE A 205 -3.49 -30.67 2.15
N GLU A 206 -3.63 -30.84 0.84
CA GLU A 206 -2.51 -30.71 -0.12
C GLU A 206 -2.42 -29.29 -0.68
N VAL A 207 -1.24 -28.65 -0.57
CA VAL A 207 -0.93 -27.40 -1.29
C VAL A 207 -0.45 -27.77 -2.69
N VAL A 208 -1.32 -27.61 -3.71
CA VAL A 208 -1.06 -28.08 -5.08
C VAL A 208 -0.32 -27.07 -5.94
N ASP A 209 -0.42 -25.76 -5.64
CA ASP A 209 0.23 -24.70 -6.42
C ASP A 209 0.43 -23.44 -5.59
N ILE A 210 1.53 -22.71 -5.85
CA ILE A 210 1.80 -21.38 -5.29
C ILE A 210 2.28 -20.50 -6.43
N GLN A 211 1.53 -19.43 -6.74
CA GLN A 211 1.91 -18.43 -7.74
C GLN A 211 1.83 -17.02 -7.19
N TYR A 212 2.38 -16.04 -7.95
CA TYR A 212 2.53 -14.68 -7.49
C TYR A 212 1.94 -13.68 -8.50
N GLY A 213 0.99 -12.88 -8.00
CA GLY A 213 0.18 -11.94 -8.77
C GLY A 213 0.66 -10.50 -8.74
N ASP A 214 1.77 -10.18 -8.04
CA ASP A 214 2.31 -8.82 -7.87
C ASP A 214 1.32 -7.82 -7.24
N GLY A 215 0.30 -8.31 -6.50
CA GLY A 215 -0.82 -7.50 -6.02
C GLY A 215 -1.72 -6.94 -7.14
N ASP A 216 -1.48 -7.33 -8.38
CA ASP A 216 -2.24 -6.87 -9.54
C ASP A 216 -3.52 -7.69 -9.71
N HIS A 217 -4.66 -7.00 -9.85
CA HIS A 217 -5.98 -7.63 -9.95
C HIS A 217 -6.10 -8.50 -11.21
N LEU A 218 -5.62 -8.03 -12.37
CA LEU A 218 -5.77 -8.74 -13.63
C LEU A 218 -4.87 -9.98 -13.65
N LYS A 219 -3.62 -9.85 -13.20
CA LYS A 219 -2.67 -10.95 -13.12
C LYS A 219 -3.17 -12.01 -12.16
N SER A 220 -3.66 -11.63 -10.98
CA SER A 220 -4.21 -12.56 -9.99
C SER A 220 -5.47 -13.25 -10.47
N ALA A 221 -6.32 -12.56 -11.27
CA ALA A 221 -7.48 -13.17 -11.90
C ALA A 221 -7.09 -14.25 -12.91
N GLU A 222 -6.10 -13.99 -13.77
CA GLU A 222 -5.60 -14.98 -14.73
C GLU A 222 -4.95 -16.19 -14.01
N ILE A 223 -4.20 -15.93 -12.93
CA ILE A 223 -3.61 -17.00 -12.10
C ILE A 223 -4.71 -17.89 -11.51
N ALA A 224 -5.74 -17.30 -10.89
CA ALA A 224 -6.84 -18.05 -10.30
C ALA A 224 -7.55 -18.95 -11.34
N LYS A 225 -7.83 -18.41 -12.53
CA LYS A 225 -8.41 -19.18 -13.64
C LYS A 225 -7.51 -20.34 -14.07
N ALA A 226 -6.20 -20.09 -14.20
CA ALA A 226 -5.23 -21.11 -14.59
C ALA A 226 -5.09 -22.21 -13.52
N MET A 227 -5.09 -21.86 -12.23
CA MET A 227 -5.05 -22.83 -11.13
C MET A 227 -6.25 -23.77 -11.14
N VAL A 228 -7.46 -23.23 -11.32
CA VAL A 228 -8.70 -24.04 -11.43
C VAL A 228 -8.68 -24.92 -12.68
N GLN A 229 -8.16 -24.42 -13.78
CA GLN A 229 -8.05 -25.21 -15.01
C GLN A 229 -7.04 -26.36 -14.87
N ALA A 230 -5.91 -26.10 -14.20
CA ALA A 230 -4.87 -27.11 -13.98
C ALA A 230 -5.28 -28.15 -12.92
N ASN A 231 -6.09 -27.74 -11.94
CA ASN A 231 -6.55 -28.57 -10.83
C ASN A 231 -8.08 -28.56 -10.76
N PRO A 232 -8.78 -29.39 -11.56
CA PRO A 232 -10.26 -29.38 -11.61
C PRO A 232 -10.94 -29.77 -10.30
N ASP A 233 -10.21 -30.37 -9.37
CA ASP A 233 -10.62 -30.78 -8.04
C ASP A 233 -10.02 -29.86 -6.94
N LEU A 234 -9.68 -28.61 -7.27
CA LEU A 234 -9.25 -27.60 -6.33
C LEU A 234 -10.41 -27.17 -5.44
N ASP A 235 -10.22 -27.19 -4.13
CA ASP A 235 -11.26 -26.88 -3.14
C ASP A 235 -11.19 -25.45 -2.62
N LEU A 236 -9.95 -24.85 -2.56
CA LEU A 236 -9.77 -23.54 -1.98
C LEU A 236 -8.56 -22.81 -2.59
N ILE A 237 -8.70 -21.48 -2.73
CA ILE A 237 -7.59 -20.57 -3.00
C ILE A 237 -7.40 -19.64 -1.77
N TYR A 238 -6.17 -19.57 -1.25
CA TYR A 238 -5.73 -18.56 -0.30
C TYR A 238 -4.98 -17.45 -1.02
N THR A 239 -5.28 -16.20 -0.69
CA THR A 239 -4.61 -15.01 -1.21
C THR A 239 -4.06 -14.20 -0.06
N ASN A 240 -2.86 -13.63 -0.20
CA ASN A 240 -2.13 -13.05 0.93
C ASN A 240 -2.05 -11.51 0.96
N ASN A 241 -2.83 -10.80 0.09
CA ASN A 241 -3.07 -9.36 0.17
C ASN A 241 -4.38 -8.97 -0.54
N GLU A 242 -4.82 -7.71 -0.36
CA GLU A 242 -6.04 -7.15 -0.95
C GLU A 242 -6.11 -7.34 -2.47
N GLY A 243 -5.05 -6.95 -3.19
CA GLY A 243 -5.04 -7.00 -4.65
C GLY A 243 -5.14 -8.40 -5.22
N SER A 244 -4.44 -9.37 -4.61
CA SER A 244 -4.53 -10.78 -4.99
C SER A 244 -5.93 -11.34 -4.70
N CYS A 245 -6.56 -10.95 -3.60
CA CYS A 245 -7.90 -11.40 -3.22
C CYS A 245 -8.95 -10.91 -4.22
N ILE A 246 -8.97 -9.61 -4.50
CA ILE A 246 -9.92 -9.02 -5.46
C ILE A 246 -9.70 -9.62 -6.86
N GLY A 247 -8.45 -9.82 -7.25
CA GLY A 247 -8.12 -10.47 -8.52
C GLY A 247 -8.65 -11.89 -8.59
N ALA A 248 -8.33 -12.74 -7.62
CA ALA A 248 -8.80 -14.12 -7.56
C ALA A 248 -10.34 -14.23 -7.55
N TYR A 249 -10.99 -13.36 -6.74
CA TYR A 249 -12.45 -13.26 -6.72
C TYR A 249 -13.03 -12.96 -8.11
N ASN A 250 -12.48 -11.97 -8.81
CA ASN A 250 -12.94 -11.63 -10.14
C ASN A 250 -12.70 -12.77 -11.14
N GLY A 251 -11.54 -13.43 -11.08
CA GLY A 251 -11.20 -14.57 -11.92
C GLY A 251 -12.14 -15.76 -11.71
N LEU A 252 -12.42 -16.12 -10.45
CA LEU A 252 -13.37 -17.20 -10.13
C LEU A 252 -14.80 -16.84 -10.56
N LYS A 253 -15.21 -15.59 -10.37
CA LYS A 253 -16.55 -15.10 -10.79
C LYS A 253 -16.71 -15.16 -12.30
N GLU A 254 -15.71 -14.75 -13.07
CA GLU A 254 -15.72 -14.78 -14.54
C GLU A 254 -15.94 -16.20 -15.10
N ILE A 255 -15.33 -17.21 -14.47
CA ILE A 255 -15.46 -18.62 -14.89
C ILE A 255 -16.57 -19.37 -14.14
N ASN A 256 -17.41 -18.67 -13.34
CA ASN A 256 -18.52 -19.23 -12.54
C ASN A 256 -18.07 -20.36 -11.60
N LYS A 257 -16.98 -20.13 -10.82
CA LYS A 257 -16.39 -21.12 -9.91
C LYS A 257 -16.43 -20.73 -8.43
N LEU A 258 -17.09 -19.62 -8.07
CA LEU A 258 -17.22 -19.19 -6.67
C LEU A 258 -18.00 -20.19 -5.79
N ASP A 259 -18.92 -20.96 -6.37
CA ASP A 259 -19.66 -22.00 -5.64
C ASP A 259 -18.82 -23.28 -5.45
N ASP A 260 -17.87 -23.55 -6.35
CA ASP A 260 -17.07 -24.79 -6.36
C ASP A 260 -15.75 -24.62 -5.59
N VAL A 261 -15.11 -23.47 -5.68
CA VAL A 261 -13.79 -23.18 -5.10
C VAL A 261 -13.92 -22.09 -4.06
N LYS A 262 -13.65 -22.39 -2.80
CA LYS A 262 -13.67 -21.41 -1.71
C LYS A 262 -12.52 -20.42 -1.87
N LEU A 263 -12.74 -19.18 -1.46
CA LEU A 263 -11.73 -18.13 -1.46
C LEU A 263 -11.53 -17.60 -0.04
N ILE A 264 -10.28 -17.59 0.43
CA ILE A 264 -9.83 -16.88 1.64
C ILE A 264 -8.95 -15.73 1.21
N GLY A 265 -9.26 -14.53 1.73
CA GLY A 265 -8.54 -13.29 1.48
C GLY A 265 -7.58 -12.87 2.58
N PHE A 266 -6.91 -11.78 2.32
CA PHE A 266 -6.13 -11.01 3.29
C PHE A 266 -6.43 -9.53 3.08
N ASP A 267 -6.42 -8.73 4.14
CA ASP A 267 -6.81 -7.33 4.16
C ASP A 267 -8.33 -7.11 4.09
N SER A 268 -8.73 -5.87 3.87
CA SER A 268 -10.11 -5.45 3.76
C SER A 268 -10.26 -4.40 2.64
N SER A 269 -11.45 -4.27 2.12
CA SER A 269 -11.88 -3.19 1.25
C SER A 269 -13.39 -3.24 1.09
N ALA A 270 -14.01 -2.19 0.57
CA ALA A 270 -15.46 -2.18 0.31
C ALA A 270 -15.90 -3.39 -0.53
N ALA A 271 -15.15 -3.72 -1.58
CA ALA A 271 -15.45 -4.85 -2.46
C ALA A 271 -15.34 -6.22 -1.76
N MET A 272 -14.29 -6.39 -0.93
CA MET A 272 -14.11 -7.62 -0.16
C MET A 272 -15.20 -7.79 0.89
N LYS A 273 -15.54 -6.72 1.63
CA LYS A 273 -16.61 -6.74 2.62
C LYS A 273 -17.97 -7.11 2.01
N GLU A 274 -18.28 -6.57 0.83
CA GLU A 274 -19.50 -6.91 0.11
C GLU A 274 -19.51 -8.40 -0.31
N ALA A 275 -18.42 -8.88 -0.91
CA ALA A 275 -18.30 -10.27 -1.34
C ALA A 275 -18.35 -11.26 -0.17
N ILE A 276 -17.78 -10.92 0.98
CA ILE A 276 -17.87 -11.73 2.21
C ILE A 276 -19.31 -11.75 2.75
N ARG A 277 -20.00 -10.61 2.81
CA ARG A 277 -21.43 -10.56 3.21
C ARG A 277 -22.32 -11.42 2.32
N ASN A 278 -22.01 -11.48 1.04
CA ASN A 278 -22.74 -12.28 0.06
C ASN A 278 -22.35 -13.77 0.08
N GLY A 279 -21.33 -14.18 0.85
CA GLY A 279 -20.81 -15.54 0.90
C GLY A 279 -19.99 -15.95 -0.33
N GLU A 280 -19.59 -14.99 -1.18
CA GLU A 280 -18.77 -15.19 -2.38
C GLU A 280 -17.28 -15.32 -2.03
N ILE A 281 -16.83 -14.71 -0.93
CA ILE A 281 -15.54 -14.93 -0.27
C ILE A 281 -15.84 -15.50 1.12
N ALA A 282 -15.15 -16.57 1.51
CA ALA A 282 -15.45 -17.30 2.75
C ALA A 282 -15.06 -16.48 4.01
N GLY A 283 -14.04 -15.67 3.90
CA GLY A 283 -13.54 -14.77 4.93
C GLY A 283 -12.14 -14.29 4.59
N ALA A 284 -11.55 -13.48 5.45
CA ALA A 284 -10.21 -12.97 5.26
C ALA A 284 -9.51 -12.66 6.60
N ILE A 285 -8.19 -12.48 6.54
CA ILE A 285 -7.41 -11.92 7.64
C ILE A 285 -7.37 -10.40 7.47
N THR A 286 -7.83 -9.63 8.45
CA THR A 286 -7.59 -8.19 8.50
C THR A 286 -6.43 -7.86 9.40
N GLN A 287 -5.76 -6.75 9.11
CA GLN A 287 -4.74 -6.12 9.94
C GLN A 287 -5.35 -4.91 10.69
N ASP A 288 -4.52 -4.18 11.45
CA ASP A 288 -4.87 -2.86 11.97
C ASP A 288 -4.03 -1.77 11.25
N PRO A 289 -4.39 -1.38 10.03
CA PRO A 289 -3.60 -0.40 9.27
C PRO A 289 -3.60 1.00 9.91
N VAL A 290 -4.72 1.42 10.51
CA VAL A 290 -4.78 2.71 11.23
C VAL A 290 -3.85 2.67 12.44
N GLY A 291 -3.94 1.61 13.26
CA GLY A 291 -3.02 1.41 14.39
C GLY A 291 -1.56 1.27 13.95
N MET A 292 -1.28 0.64 12.81
CA MET A 292 0.06 0.52 12.23
C MET A 292 0.64 1.90 11.88
N GLY A 293 -0.11 2.73 11.19
CA GLY A 293 0.28 4.10 10.85
C GLY A 293 0.54 4.94 12.10
N TYR A 294 -0.39 4.88 13.06
CA TYR A 294 -0.29 5.61 14.34
C TYR A 294 0.96 5.19 15.13
N LYS A 295 1.12 3.89 15.39
CA LYS A 295 2.25 3.33 16.15
C LYS A 295 3.59 3.60 15.50
N SER A 296 3.65 3.67 14.18
CA SER A 296 4.89 3.98 13.44
C SER A 296 5.38 5.40 13.70
N ILE A 297 4.47 6.38 13.68
CA ILE A 297 4.81 7.76 14.02
C ILE A 297 5.11 7.91 15.51
N GLU A 298 4.31 7.30 16.39
CA GLU A 298 4.56 7.26 17.83
C GLU A 298 5.97 6.72 18.14
N ALA A 299 6.34 5.58 17.55
CA ALA A 299 7.65 4.97 17.71
C ALA A 299 8.78 5.87 17.20
N ALA A 300 8.59 6.51 16.02
CA ALA A 300 9.55 7.45 15.47
C ALA A 300 9.81 8.62 16.42
N VAL A 301 8.74 9.21 16.98
CA VAL A 301 8.84 10.32 17.94
C VAL A 301 9.55 9.89 19.23
N LYS A 302 9.20 8.73 19.80
CA LYS A 302 9.87 8.18 20.98
C LYS A 302 11.37 7.98 20.77
N LEU A 303 11.74 7.37 19.63
CA LEU A 303 13.15 7.16 19.26
C LEU A 303 13.92 8.50 19.11
N VAL A 304 13.30 9.51 18.51
CA VAL A 304 13.89 10.85 18.36
C VAL A 304 14.11 11.51 19.71
N ASN A 305 13.20 11.31 20.67
CA ASN A 305 13.30 11.80 22.04
C ASN A 305 14.29 10.99 22.89
N GLY A 306 14.85 9.90 22.38
CA GLY A 306 15.77 9.02 23.11
C GLY A 306 15.08 8.10 24.11
N GLU A 307 13.79 7.86 23.92
CA GLU A 307 13.01 6.89 24.71
C GLU A 307 13.27 5.46 24.22
N GLU A 308 13.11 4.49 25.11
CA GLU A 308 13.18 3.07 24.76
C GLU A 308 11.92 2.65 24.01
N VAL A 309 12.10 1.90 22.92
CA VAL A 309 11.03 1.34 22.10
C VAL A 309 11.35 -0.15 21.87
N ASP A 310 10.34 -1.01 21.98
CA ASP A 310 10.49 -2.43 21.65
C ASP A 310 10.95 -2.61 20.20
N ASN A 311 11.83 -3.59 19.95
CA ASN A 311 12.34 -3.86 18.60
C ASN A 311 11.25 -4.28 17.61
N PHE A 312 10.13 -4.83 18.13
CA PHE A 312 8.98 -5.27 17.36
C PHE A 312 7.69 -4.88 18.09
N ILE A 313 6.85 -4.13 17.41
CA ILE A 313 5.53 -3.69 17.87
C ILE A 313 4.50 -4.38 17.00
N ASP A 314 3.91 -5.45 17.53
CA ASP A 314 2.82 -6.15 16.85
C ASP A 314 1.59 -5.25 16.75
N THR A 315 1.08 -5.07 15.54
CA THR A 315 -0.15 -4.32 15.29
C THR A 315 -1.39 -5.20 15.29
N GLY A 316 -1.21 -6.52 15.32
CA GLY A 316 -2.27 -7.52 15.38
C GLY A 316 -2.86 -7.87 14.02
N CYS A 317 -3.55 -9.02 14.00
CA CYS A 317 -4.35 -9.48 12.87
C CYS A 317 -5.51 -10.34 13.37
N TYR A 318 -6.59 -10.37 12.60
CA TYR A 318 -7.82 -11.06 12.99
C TYR A 318 -8.49 -11.68 11.78
N TRP A 319 -9.02 -12.90 11.96
CA TRP A 319 -9.98 -13.46 11.00
C TRP A 319 -11.29 -12.70 11.04
N TYR A 320 -11.85 -12.42 9.87
CA TYR A 320 -13.22 -11.93 9.74
C TYR A 320 -13.97 -12.62 8.61
N ASP A 321 -15.27 -12.80 8.82
CA ASP A 321 -16.21 -13.36 7.88
C ASP A 321 -17.60 -12.70 8.06
N ALA A 322 -18.61 -13.19 7.36
CA ALA A 322 -19.96 -12.64 7.42
C ALA A 322 -20.60 -12.72 8.82
N THR A 323 -20.07 -13.55 9.72
CA THR A 323 -20.65 -13.76 11.07
C THR A 323 -20.11 -12.81 12.12
N ASN A 324 -18.88 -12.25 11.93
CA ASN A 324 -18.20 -11.44 12.92
C ASN A 324 -17.73 -10.06 12.42
N MET A 325 -17.87 -9.76 11.13
CA MET A 325 -17.36 -8.52 10.56
C MET A 325 -18.00 -7.24 11.11
N ASP A 326 -19.14 -7.35 11.78
CA ASP A 326 -19.83 -6.24 12.43
C ASP A 326 -19.58 -6.20 13.95
N ASP A 327 -18.72 -7.09 14.50
CA ASP A 327 -18.36 -7.10 15.91
C ASP A 327 -17.54 -5.86 16.31
N GLU A 328 -17.70 -5.38 17.54
CA GLU A 328 -17.02 -4.19 18.07
C GLU A 328 -15.51 -4.22 17.97
N LYS A 329 -14.89 -5.42 17.93
CA LYS A 329 -13.44 -5.59 17.81
C LYS A 329 -12.96 -5.66 16.38
N ILE A 330 -13.81 -6.10 15.45
CA ILE A 330 -13.45 -6.34 14.05
C ILE A 330 -13.83 -5.15 13.18
N ALA A 331 -15.07 -4.64 13.33
CA ALA A 331 -15.57 -3.57 12.47
C ALA A 331 -14.65 -2.33 12.38
N PRO A 332 -13.99 -1.87 13.46
CA PRO A 332 -13.06 -0.73 13.37
C PRO A 332 -11.78 -1.02 12.57
N LEU A 333 -11.44 -2.29 12.34
CA LEU A 333 -10.26 -2.70 11.59
C LEU A 333 -10.54 -2.85 10.08
N LEU A 334 -11.82 -2.84 9.70
CA LEU A 334 -12.27 -3.03 8.31
C LEU A 334 -12.44 -1.67 7.63
N TYR A 335 -11.52 -1.35 6.76
CA TYR A 335 -11.49 -0.09 5.99
C TYR A 335 -12.22 -0.22 4.63
N ASP A 336 -12.48 0.93 4.00
CA ASP A 336 -13.16 1.06 2.71
C ASP A 336 -12.25 1.66 1.65
#